data_cc7f900f8b029ec5964547c7cd48a462
#
_entry.id   cc7f900f8b029ec5964547c7cd48a462
#
_cell.length_a   1.000
_cell.length_b   1.000
_cell.length_c   1.000
_cell.angle_alpha   90.00
_cell.angle_beta   90.00
_cell.angle_gamma   90.00
#
_symmetry.space_group_name_H-M   'P 1'
#
loop_
_entity.id
_entity.type
_entity.pdbx_description
1 polymer ?
#
loop_
_entity_poly.entity_id
_entity_poly.type
_entity_poly.pdbx_seq_one_letter_code
_entity_poly.pdbx_strand_id
1 'polypeptide(L)'
;VDELVVVLGHHAEQLVPLLEDYCDATVVIQPVDDHSQSASLTLGLSALSASIDAALVVPVDMPALETPDLIALIGAFKHAETGIEFVGPVVNGQPGNPVLLSRSIVDQVLRGEGEFGSGQWRHRKVPWALDWVTENPRYLIDIDTPQHLKRWADASGEP
;
A
#
# COMPACT_ATOMS: atom_id res chain seq x y z
N VAL A 1 10.61 0.99 9.57
CA VAL A 1 9.26 0.41 9.71
C VAL A 1 9.27 -0.42 10.97
N ASP A 2 8.33 -0.15 11.87
CA ASP A 2 8.31 -0.75 13.20
C ASP A 2 7.40 -1.98 13.26
N GLU A 3 6.38 -2.02 12.41
CA GLU A 3 5.42 -3.11 12.30
C GLU A 3 5.18 -3.44 10.83
N LEU A 4 5.03 -4.73 10.53
CA LEU A 4 4.63 -5.24 9.22
C LEU A 4 3.37 -6.09 9.38
N VAL A 5 2.31 -5.73 8.68
CA VAL A 5 1.06 -6.50 8.60
C VAL A 5 0.83 -6.94 7.17
N VAL A 6 0.58 -8.23 6.97
CA VAL A 6 0.25 -8.80 5.66
C VAL A 6 -1.18 -9.32 5.70
N VAL A 7 -2.01 -8.80 4.78
CA VAL A 7 -3.39 -9.25 4.63
C VAL A 7 -3.47 -10.29 3.53
N LEU A 8 -3.93 -11.48 3.86
CA LEU A 8 -4.09 -12.60 2.93
C LEU A 8 -5.57 -12.89 2.67
N GLY A 9 -5.88 -13.23 1.43
CA GLY A 9 -7.21 -13.66 1.00
C GLY A 9 -7.24 -15.16 0.64
N HIS A 10 -7.71 -15.47 -0.56
CA HIS A 10 -8.05 -16.81 -1.05
C HIS A 10 -6.97 -17.89 -0.93
N HIS A 11 -5.70 -17.59 -0.97
CA HIS A 11 -4.62 -18.58 -0.95
C HIS A 11 -3.81 -18.53 0.34
N ALA A 12 -4.42 -18.04 1.44
CA ALA A 12 -3.74 -17.85 2.72
C ALA A 12 -3.02 -19.11 3.21
N GLU A 13 -3.67 -20.29 3.13
CA GLU A 13 -3.07 -21.57 3.58
C GLU A 13 -1.75 -21.91 2.87
N GLN A 14 -1.60 -21.47 1.61
CA GLN A 14 -0.39 -21.70 0.81
C GLN A 14 0.67 -20.62 1.06
N LEU A 15 0.25 -19.40 1.40
CA LEU A 15 1.14 -18.24 1.53
C LEU A 15 1.68 -18.06 2.94
N VAL A 16 0.92 -18.42 3.99
CA VAL A 16 1.37 -18.28 5.38
C VAL A 16 2.71 -18.97 5.62
N PRO A 17 2.95 -20.25 5.25
CA PRO A 17 4.24 -20.88 5.48
C PRO A 17 5.41 -20.15 4.78
N LEU A 18 5.17 -19.59 3.61
CA LEU A 18 6.18 -18.82 2.88
C LEU A 18 6.54 -17.53 3.60
N LEU A 19 5.55 -16.84 4.18
CA LEU A 19 5.78 -15.59 4.92
C LEU A 19 6.55 -15.84 6.22
N GLU A 20 6.27 -16.92 6.94
CA GLU A 20 6.97 -17.29 8.17
C GLU A 20 8.47 -17.50 7.94
N ASP A 21 8.86 -17.99 6.75
CA ASP A 21 10.26 -18.19 6.39
C ASP A 21 11.01 -16.90 6.01
N TYR A 22 10.29 -15.86 5.58
CA TYR A 22 10.90 -14.66 4.97
C TYR A 22 10.80 -13.39 5.81
N CYS A 23 9.83 -13.25 6.69
CA CYS A 23 9.65 -12.01 7.44
C CYS A 23 8.93 -12.20 8.78
N ASP A 24 9.26 -11.33 9.72
CA ASP A 24 8.52 -11.19 10.98
C ASP A 24 7.33 -10.24 10.73
N ALA A 25 6.22 -10.82 10.32
CA ALA A 25 5.01 -10.09 9.97
C ALA A 25 3.79 -10.61 10.74
N THR A 26 2.92 -9.70 11.14
CA THR A 26 1.57 -10.06 11.59
C THR A 26 0.72 -10.41 10.38
N VAL A 27 0.37 -11.69 10.24
CA VAL A 27 -0.51 -12.14 9.15
C VAL A 27 -1.97 -12.09 9.61
N VAL A 28 -2.82 -11.43 8.82
CA VAL A 28 -4.26 -11.41 9.01
C VAL A 28 -4.96 -11.98 7.79
N ILE A 29 -6.00 -12.80 8.02
CA ILE A 29 -6.70 -13.50 6.94
C ILE A 29 -8.07 -12.85 6.75
N GLN A 30 -8.32 -12.39 5.52
CA GLN A 30 -9.59 -11.79 5.14
C GLN A 30 -10.69 -12.87 5.09
N PRO A 31 -11.88 -12.62 5.69
CA PRO A 31 -13.01 -13.52 5.58
C PRO A 31 -13.43 -13.78 4.13
N VAL A 32 -13.88 -15.00 3.85
CA VAL A 32 -14.22 -15.47 2.48
C VAL A 32 -15.37 -14.69 1.85
N ASP A 33 -16.20 -14.04 2.66
CA ASP A 33 -17.44 -13.38 2.22
C ASP A 33 -17.23 -11.92 1.76
N ASP A 34 -16.07 -11.31 2.03
CA ASP A 34 -15.77 -9.94 1.63
C ASP A 34 -14.36 -9.83 1.04
N HIS A 35 -14.29 -9.70 -0.27
CA HIS A 35 -13.05 -9.60 -1.04
C HIS A 35 -12.78 -8.16 -1.52
N SER A 36 -13.42 -7.16 -0.92
CA SER A 36 -13.21 -5.78 -1.30
C SER A 36 -11.83 -5.27 -0.84
N GLN A 37 -11.22 -4.43 -1.66
CA GLN A 37 -9.98 -3.73 -1.29
C GLN A 37 -10.12 -2.92 0.00
N SER A 38 -11.31 -2.35 0.25
CA SER A 38 -11.57 -1.58 1.47
C SER A 38 -11.61 -2.45 2.71
N ALA A 39 -12.17 -3.65 2.63
CA ALA A 39 -12.16 -4.61 3.73
C ALA A 39 -10.74 -5.07 4.05
N SER A 40 -9.92 -5.40 3.02
CA SER A 40 -8.50 -5.73 3.21
C SER A 40 -7.74 -4.59 3.87
N LEU A 41 -7.93 -3.35 3.41
CA LEU A 41 -7.29 -2.18 4.00
C LEU A 41 -7.68 -2.00 5.47
N THR A 42 -8.99 -2.02 5.77
CA THR A 42 -9.49 -1.86 7.13
C THR A 42 -8.96 -2.98 8.05
N LEU A 43 -8.95 -4.22 7.58
CA LEU A 43 -8.44 -5.36 8.33
C LEU A 43 -6.94 -5.20 8.63
N GLY A 44 -6.13 -4.85 7.64
CA GLY A 44 -4.70 -4.60 7.82
C GLY A 44 -4.41 -3.45 8.79
N LEU A 45 -5.11 -2.33 8.64
CA LEU A 45 -4.95 -1.18 9.53
C LEU A 45 -5.39 -1.48 10.96
N SER A 46 -6.42 -2.32 11.16
CA SER A 46 -6.89 -2.71 12.50
C SER A 46 -5.91 -3.57 13.28
N ALA A 47 -4.99 -4.25 12.59
CA ALA A 47 -3.96 -5.09 13.19
C ALA A 47 -2.71 -4.31 13.60
N LEU A 48 -2.56 -3.06 13.17
CA LEU A 48 -1.47 -2.18 13.58
C LEU A 48 -1.69 -1.67 15.02
N SER A 49 -0.60 -1.46 15.74
CA SER A 49 -0.67 -0.90 17.10
C SER A 49 -1.21 0.52 17.10
N ALA A 50 -1.77 0.93 18.24
CA ALA A 50 -2.28 2.29 18.42
C ALA A 50 -1.17 3.37 18.45
N SER A 51 0.08 2.97 18.55
CA SER A 51 1.24 3.86 18.70
C SER A 51 1.89 4.27 17.37
N ILE A 52 1.38 3.80 16.23
CA ILE A 52 1.92 4.21 14.92
C ILE A 52 1.64 5.68 14.63
N ASP A 53 2.57 6.37 14.00
CA ASP A 53 2.40 7.75 13.49
C ASP A 53 1.76 7.77 12.10
N ALA A 54 2.05 6.76 11.28
CA ALA A 54 1.57 6.64 9.91
C ALA A 54 1.58 5.18 9.45
N ALA A 55 0.80 4.87 8.42
CA ALA A 55 0.78 3.58 7.75
C ALA A 55 1.20 3.72 6.28
N LEU A 56 2.17 2.92 5.85
CA LEU A 56 2.53 2.73 4.45
C LEU A 56 1.72 1.56 3.89
N VAL A 57 0.85 1.84 2.94
CA VAL A 57 -0.03 0.84 2.30
C VAL A 57 0.59 0.45 0.96
N VAL A 58 1.06 -0.81 0.88
CA VAL A 58 1.75 -1.36 -0.29
C VAL A 58 0.91 -2.47 -0.90
N PRO A 59 0.45 -2.34 -2.16
CA PRO A 59 -0.11 -3.46 -2.91
C PRO A 59 0.95 -4.54 -3.13
N VAL A 60 0.56 -5.81 -2.98
CA VAL A 60 1.50 -6.95 -3.06
C VAL A 60 1.94 -7.27 -4.50
N ASP A 61 1.21 -6.77 -5.48
CA ASP A 61 1.41 -6.99 -6.92
C ASP A 61 2.40 -6.04 -7.59
N MET A 62 3.23 -5.35 -6.80
CA MET A 62 4.22 -4.36 -7.27
C MET A 62 5.67 -4.85 -7.11
N PRO A 63 6.13 -5.84 -7.88
CA PRO A 63 7.46 -6.44 -7.72
C PRO A 63 8.62 -5.52 -8.11
N ALA A 64 8.34 -4.44 -8.84
CA ALA A 64 9.34 -3.47 -9.25
C ALA A 64 9.81 -2.55 -8.11
N LEU A 65 9.07 -2.47 -7.02
CA LEU A 65 9.40 -1.59 -5.90
C LEU A 65 10.64 -2.07 -5.15
N GLU A 66 11.51 -1.14 -4.86
CA GLU A 66 12.73 -1.36 -4.10
C GLU A 66 12.71 -0.56 -2.78
N THR A 67 13.54 -0.96 -1.83
CA THR A 67 13.70 -0.23 -0.55
C THR A 67 13.94 1.27 -0.72
N PRO A 68 14.80 1.75 -1.65
CA PRO A 68 14.97 3.19 -1.87
C PRO A 68 13.69 3.93 -2.25
N ASP A 69 12.77 3.27 -2.97
CA ASP A 69 11.49 3.87 -3.37
C ASP A 69 10.60 4.12 -2.15
N LEU A 70 10.52 3.14 -1.26
CA LEU A 70 9.75 3.27 -0.01
C LEU A 70 10.35 4.36 0.89
N ILE A 71 11.69 4.42 0.99
CA ILE A 71 12.38 5.47 1.76
C ILE A 71 12.09 6.84 1.18
N ALA A 72 12.09 7.00 -0.15
CA ALA A 72 11.81 8.27 -0.80
C ALA A 72 10.38 8.75 -0.52
N LEU A 73 9.39 7.85 -0.59
CA LEU A 73 8.01 8.17 -0.29
C LEU A 73 7.81 8.53 1.20
N ILE A 74 8.44 7.79 2.12
CA ILE A 74 8.44 8.11 3.56
C ILE A 74 9.09 9.48 3.79
N GLY A 75 10.16 9.78 3.08
CA GLY A 75 10.81 11.09 3.10
C GLY A 75 9.87 12.21 2.65
N ALA A 76 9.16 12.00 1.54
CA ALA A 76 8.17 12.97 1.05
C ALA A 76 7.08 13.26 2.10
N PHE A 77 6.58 12.23 2.80
CA PHE A 77 5.60 12.39 3.87
C PHE A 77 6.17 13.17 5.06
N LYS A 78 7.40 12.84 5.51
CA LYS A 78 8.04 13.49 6.66
C LYS A 78 8.38 14.96 6.42
N HIS A 79 8.61 15.36 5.15
CA HIS A 79 8.95 16.73 4.77
C HIS A 79 7.74 17.50 4.21
N ALA A 80 6.56 16.89 4.17
CA ALA A 80 5.35 17.56 3.73
C ALA A 80 4.95 18.70 4.67
N GLU A 81 4.19 19.65 4.15
CA GLU A 81 3.66 20.76 4.94
C GLU A 81 2.73 20.26 6.05
N THR A 82 2.65 21.03 7.15
CA THR A 82 1.75 20.72 8.25
C THR A 82 0.30 20.64 7.74
N GLY A 83 -0.40 19.56 8.10
CA GLY A 83 -1.78 19.31 7.67
C GLY A 83 -1.89 18.38 6.47
N ILE A 84 -0.77 17.94 5.89
CA ILE A 84 -0.78 16.83 4.93
C ILE A 84 -0.92 15.51 5.70
N GLU A 85 -1.98 14.78 5.39
CA GLU A 85 -2.35 13.53 6.05
C GLU A 85 -2.25 12.32 5.11
N PHE A 86 -2.07 12.58 3.83
CA PHE A 86 -1.90 11.58 2.78
C PHE A 86 -0.82 11.99 1.81
N VAL A 87 0.03 11.03 1.40
CA VAL A 87 0.98 11.21 0.30
C VAL A 87 0.92 10.01 -0.63
N GLY A 88 0.77 10.28 -1.91
CA GLY A 88 0.85 9.27 -2.98
C GLY A 88 1.74 9.72 -4.12
N PRO A 89 2.49 8.81 -4.76
CA PRO A 89 3.30 9.14 -5.92
C PRO A 89 2.44 9.45 -7.14
N VAL A 90 2.89 10.41 -7.94
CA VAL A 90 2.33 10.74 -9.25
C VAL A 90 3.44 10.72 -10.28
N VAL A 91 3.34 9.84 -11.26
CA VAL A 91 4.31 9.67 -12.34
C VAL A 91 3.66 10.04 -13.67
N ASN A 92 4.21 11.03 -14.37
CA ASN A 92 3.64 11.52 -15.65
C ASN A 92 2.14 11.87 -15.56
N GLY A 93 1.70 12.41 -14.42
CA GLY A 93 0.31 12.75 -14.16
C GLY A 93 -0.60 11.57 -13.79
N GLN A 94 -0.07 10.36 -13.67
CA GLN A 94 -0.80 9.17 -13.24
C GLN A 94 -0.54 8.87 -11.76
N PRO A 95 -1.59 8.70 -10.93
CA PRO A 95 -1.44 8.29 -9.54
C PRO A 95 -0.88 6.87 -9.47
N GLY A 96 0.13 6.66 -8.62
CA GLY A 96 0.76 5.37 -8.38
C GLY A 96 0.58 4.86 -6.95
N ASN A 97 1.23 3.75 -6.65
CA ASN A 97 1.33 3.14 -5.34
C ASN A 97 2.81 2.90 -4.98
N PRO A 98 3.16 2.66 -3.72
CA PRO A 98 2.33 2.66 -2.50
C PRO A 98 1.88 4.06 -2.06
N VAL A 99 1.11 4.12 -0.96
CA VAL A 99 0.67 5.38 -0.38
C VAL A 99 0.95 5.44 1.11
N LEU A 100 1.09 6.65 1.65
CA LEU A 100 1.23 6.90 3.09
C LEU A 100 -0.01 7.61 3.64
N LEU A 101 -0.49 7.08 4.76
CA LEU A 101 -1.63 7.58 5.52
C LEU A 101 -1.15 8.04 6.91
N SER A 102 -1.53 9.24 7.35
CA SER A 102 -1.33 9.65 8.73
C SER A 102 -2.16 8.81 9.70
N ARG A 103 -1.84 8.87 10.98
CA ARG A 103 -2.66 8.25 12.03
C ARG A 103 -4.12 8.74 11.99
N SER A 104 -4.35 10.02 11.74
CA SER A 104 -5.69 10.60 11.63
C SER A 104 -6.52 9.91 10.53
N ILE A 105 -5.94 9.68 9.37
CA ILE A 105 -6.60 8.96 8.27
C ILE A 105 -6.85 7.49 8.63
N VAL A 106 -5.87 6.83 9.24
CA VAL A 106 -6.05 5.45 9.74
C VAL A 106 -7.25 5.36 10.67
N ASP A 107 -7.37 6.27 11.63
CA ASP A 107 -8.49 6.31 12.56
C ASP A 107 -9.84 6.58 11.88
N GLN A 108 -9.87 7.41 10.83
CA GLN A 108 -11.08 7.63 10.02
C GLN A 108 -11.51 6.36 9.28
N VAL A 109 -10.56 5.66 8.65
CA VAL A 109 -10.84 4.37 7.98
C VAL A 109 -11.41 3.36 8.96
N LEU A 110 -10.80 3.22 10.14
CA LEU A 110 -11.24 2.27 11.18
C LEU A 110 -12.64 2.59 11.74
N ARG A 111 -13.05 3.88 11.72
CA ARG A 111 -14.42 4.28 12.09
C ARG A 111 -15.44 4.14 10.95
N GLY A 112 -15.01 3.69 9.77
CA GLY A 112 -15.85 3.64 8.58
C GLY A 112 -16.18 5.03 8.01
N GLU A 113 -15.38 6.04 8.36
CA GLU A 113 -15.51 7.40 7.87
C GLU A 113 -14.70 7.56 6.58
N GLY A 114 -15.31 8.08 5.54
CA GLY A 114 -14.63 8.35 4.27
C GLY A 114 -14.65 7.20 3.24
N GLU A 115 -14.26 7.52 2.02
CA GLU A 115 -14.31 6.60 0.86
C GLU A 115 -12.93 6.01 0.51
N PHE A 116 -12.11 5.69 1.52
CA PHE A 116 -10.70 5.33 1.34
C PHE A 116 -10.47 4.01 0.58
N GLY A 117 -11.44 3.10 0.59
CA GLY A 117 -11.29 1.79 -0.06
C GLY A 117 -11.55 1.77 -1.56
N SER A 118 -12.19 2.80 -2.12
CA SER A 118 -12.61 2.82 -3.54
C SER A 118 -11.61 3.50 -4.48
N GLY A 119 -10.53 4.09 -3.96
CA GLY A 119 -9.62 4.93 -4.74
C GLY A 119 -10.23 6.25 -5.24
N GLN A 120 -11.52 6.46 -5.05
CA GLN A 120 -12.23 7.65 -5.56
C GLN A 120 -11.74 8.97 -4.94
N TRP A 121 -11.24 8.93 -3.71
CA TRP A 121 -10.67 10.10 -3.05
C TRP A 121 -9.41 10.63 -3.75
N ARG A 122 -8.63 9.80 -4.46
CA ARG A 122 -7.47 10.21 -5.28
C ARG A 122 -7.84 11.17 -6.40
N HIS A 123 -9.08 11.15 -6.85
CA HIS A 123 -9.58 12.06 -7.88
C HIS A 123 -10.09 13.40 -7.32
N ARG A 124 -10.18 13.52 -5.99
CA ARG A 124 -10.56 14.76 -5.33
C ARG A 124 -9.30 15.48 -4.88
N LYS A 125 -9.06 16.67 -5.42
CA LYS A 125 -8.03 17.58 -4.90
C LYS A 125 -8.48 18.05 -3.51
N VAL A 126 -7.98 17.38 -2.48
CA VAL A 126 -8.27 17.72 -1.09
C VAL A 126 -7.02 18.36 -0.45
N PRO A 127 -7.18 19.38 0.40
CA PRO A 127 -6.03 20.16 0.90
C PRO A 127 -5.09 19.36 1.80
N TRP A 128 -5.53 18.23 2.32
CA TRP A 128 -4.75 17.34 3.18
C TRP A 128 -4.02 16.21 2.44
N ALA A 129 -4.15 16.15 1.10
CA ALA A 129 -3.47 15.15 0.27
C ALA A 129 -2.40 15.79 -0.60
N LEU A 130 -1.22 15.19 -0.62
CA LEU A 130 -0.09 15.57 -1.45
C LEU A 130 0.10 14.56 -2.58
N ASP A 131 -0.09 15.02 -3.82
CA ASP A 131 0.38 14.35 -5.02
C ASP A 131 1.90 14.56 -5.13
N TRP A 132 2.68 13.59 -4.68
CA TRP A 132 4.14 13.67 -4.75
C TRP A 132 4.62 13.30 -6.15
N VAL A 133 5.00 14.33 -6.93
CA VAL A 133 5.44 14.15 -8.32
C VAL A 133 6.85 13.54 -8.34
N THR A 134 6.99 12.45 -9.09
CA THR A 134 8.26 11.72 -9.27
C THR A 134 8.39 11.21 -10.70
N GLU A 135 9.61 10.99 -11.17
CA GLU A 135 9.90 10.40 -12.48
C GLU A 135 10.08 8.87 -12.44
N ASN A 136 10.05 8.27 -11.25
CA ASN A 136 10.29 6.85 -11.07
C ASN A 136 9.09 6.01 -11.52
N PRO A 137 9.19 5.25 -12.63
CA PRO A 137 8.07 4.49 -13.17
C PRO A 137 7.66 3.28 -12.31
N ARG A 138 8.50 2.83 -11.37
CA ARG A 138 8.23 1.66 -10.52
C ARG A 138 6.97 1.81 -9.68
N TYR A 139 6.56 3.04 -9.37
CA TYR A 139 5.30 3.33 -8.67
C TYR A 139 4.03 3.06 -9.49
N LEU A 140 4.16 2.74 -10.80
CA LEU A 140 3.05 2.41 -11.70
C LEU A 140 3.08 0.96 -12.18
N ILE A 141 4.08 0.17 -11.77
CA ILE A 141 4.25 -1.20 -12.28
C ILE A 141 3.58 -2.17 -11.32
N ASP A 142 2.46 -2.70 -11.75
CA ASP A 142 1.69 -3.75 -11.10
C ASP A 142 1.57 -5.00 -11.98
N ILE A 143 1.31 -6.15 -11.38
CA ILE A 143 1.15 -7.43 -12.06
C ILE A 143 -0.24 -8.01 -11.79
N ASP A 144 -1.20 -7.68 -12.67
CA ASP A 144 -2.59 -8.13 -12.56
C ASP A 144 -2.88 -9.45 -13.27
N THR A 145 -2.02 -9.86 -14.20
CA THR A 145 -2.27 -11.02 -15.07
C THR A 145 -1.05 -11.91 -15.23
N PRO A 146 -1.23 -13.22 -15.53
CA PRO A 146 -0.12 -14.11 -15.85
C PRO A 146 0.76 -13.61 -17.01
N GLN A 147 0.17 -12.88 -17.95
CA GLN A 147 0.91 -12.28 -19.07
C GLN A 147 1.79 -11.12 -18.59
N HIS A 148 1.34 -10.32 -17.63
CA HIS A 148 2.16 -9.29 -16.99
C HIS A 148 3.33 -9.92 -16.23
N LEU A 149 3.07 -10.99 -15.46
CA LEU A 149 4.11 -11.73 -14.74
C LEU A 149 5.17 -12.27 -15.70
N LYS A 150 4.75 -12.89 -16.80
CA LYS A 150 5.69 -13.40 -17.80
C LYS A 150 6.57 -12.29 -18.40
N ARG A 151 5.97 -11.16 -18.78
CA ARG A 151 6.74 -10.01 -19.33
C ARG A 151 7.73 -9.46 -18.31
N TRP A 152 7.32 -9.41 -17.04
CA TRP A 152 8.18 -8.98 -15.95
C TRP A 152 9.37 -9.93 -15.78
N ALA A 153 9.15 -11.24 -15.68
CA ALA A 153 10.19 -12.25 -15.55
C ALA A 153 11.17 -12.21 -16.74
N ASP A 154 10.65 -12.12 -17.99
CA ASP A 154 11.45 -12.01 -19.21
C ASP A 154 12.34 -10.74 -19.21
N ALA A 155 11.87 -9.65 -18.61
CA ALA A 155 12.58 -8.36 -18.55
C ALA A 155 13.59 -8.25 -17.39
N SER A 156 13.28 -8.86 -16.24
CA SER A 156 14.12 -8.82 -15.02
C SER A 156 15.22 -9.89 -15.02
N GLY A 157 15.14 -10.88 -15.90
CA GLY A 157 16.10 -11.99 -15.97
C GLY A 157 15.97 -12.96 -14.78
N GLU A 158 14.88 -12.89 -14.04
CA GLU A 158 14.55 -13.86 -13.01
C GLU A 158 13.96 -15.12 -13.62
N PRO A 159 14.39 -16.32 -13.11
CA PRO A 159 13.95 -17.60 -13.66
C PRO A 159 12.49 -17.95 -13.35
#